data_1a220251055132114bde2acffc7680f1
#
_entry.id   1a220251055132114bde2acffc7680f1
#
_cell.length_a   1.000
_cell.length_b   1.000
_cell.length_c   1.000
_cell.angle_alpha   90.00
_cell.angle_beta   90.00
_cell.angle_gamma   90.00
#
_symmetry.space_group_name_H-M   'P 1'
#
loop_
_entity.id
_entity.type
_entity.pdbx_description
1 polymer ?
#
loop_
_entity_poly.entity_id
_entity_poly.type
_entity_poly.pdbx_seq_one_letter_code
_entity_poly.pdbx_strand_id
1 'polypeptide(L)'
;ILCGRNAVAEAAYASVPITRVFMAVSAQSDERLGAVVRRAALLGAPVLETTKLDLDALTDSATHQGVAIEVPAYEYTTARDLLERARALGHTPLLVALDQVTDPHNLGAVLRSAGAFGADGVIIPERRSVGVNATVWKVSAGAAARVPVAVLARS
;
A
#
# COMPACT_ATOMS: atom_id res chain seq x y z
N ILE A 1 -3.22 -5.43 7.84
CA ILE A 1 -4.17 -4.55 8.51
C ILE A 1 -3.50 -3.21 8.83
N LEU A 2 -4.17 -2.11 8.56
CA LEU A 2 -3.80 -0.77 8.97
C LEU A 2 -4.92 -0.22 9.86
N CYS A 3 -4.59 0.41 10.98
CA CYS A 3 -5.60 0.87 11.93
C CYS A 3 -5.29 2.28 12.48
N GLY A 4 -6.29 2.87 13.12
CA GLY A 4 -6.25 4.22 13.66
C GLY A 4 -6.75 5.29 12.68
N ARG A 5 -7.54 6.24 13.17
CA ARG A 5 -8.28 7.22 12.33
C ARG A 5 -7.40 8.01 11.38
N ASN A 6 -6.26 8.49 11.84
CA ASN A 6 -5.34 9.27 10.99
C ASN A 6 -4.72 8.38 9.91
N ALA A 7 -4.20 7.19 10.29
CA ALA A 7 -3.55 6.30 9.37
C ALA A 7 -4.48 5.80 8.26
N VAL A 8 -5.72 5.42 8.61
CA VAL A 8 -6.69 4.95 7.60
C VAL A 8 -7.20 6.07 6.71
N ALA A 9 -7.38 7.30 7.24
CA ALA A 9 -7.74 8.46 6.42
C ALA A 9 -6.63 8.83 5.44
N GLU A 10 -5.37 8.88 5.91
CA GLU A 10 -4.22 9.11 5.03
C GLU A 10 -4.10 8.03 3.93
N ALA A 11 -4.34 6.76 4.27
CA ALA A 11 -4.37 5.68 3.30
C ALA A 11 -5.48 5.89 2.25
N ALA A 12 -6.68 6.31 2.66
CA ALA A 12 -7.78 6.61 1.75
C ALA A 12 -7.44 7.77 0.80
N TYR A 13 -6.83 8.84 1.30
CA TYR A 13 -6.37 9.97 0.47
C TYR A 13 -5.20 9.60 -0.47
N ALA A 14 -4.29 8.73 -0.03
CA ALA A 14 -3.17 8.25 -0.84
C ALA A 14 -3.57 7.15 -1.85
N SER A 15 -4.85 6.88 -2.01
CA SER A 15 -5.37 5.87 -2.94
C SER A 15 -4.87 4.45 -2.67
N VAL A 16 -4.57 4.11 -1.42
CA VAL A 16 -4.23 2.75 -1.00
C VAL A 16 -5.41 1.82 -1.34
N PRO A 17 -5.17 0.64 -1.92
CA PRO A 17 -6.24 -0.32 -2.16
C PRO A 17 -6.80 -0.83 -0.82
N ILE A 18 -8.12 -0.88 -0.71
CA ILE A 18 -8.83 -1.34 0.48
C ILE A 18 -9.73 -2.49 0.05
N THR A 19 -9.59 -3.64 0.71
CA THR A 19 -10.45 -4.80 0.47
C THR A 19 -11.61 -4.88 1.46
N ARG A 20 -11.42 -4.43 2.68
CA ARG A 20 -12.45 -4.36 3.73
C ARG A 20 -12.17 -3.22 4.69
N VAL A 21 -13.24 -2.64 5.23
CA VAL A 21 -13.19 -1.69 6.34
C VAL A 21 -13.86 -2.32 7.54
N PHE A 22 -13.24 -2.26 8.69
CA PHE A 22 -13.79 -2.69 9.97
C PHE A 22 -14.02 -1.47 10.84
N MET A 23 -15.24 -1.26 11.29
CA MET A 23 -15.63 -0.09 12.06
C MET A 23 -16.37 -0.52 13.32
N ALA A 24 -15.93 -0.06 14.48
CA ALA A 24 -16.63 -0.33 15.72
C ALA A 24 -18.00 0.35 15.72
N VAL A 25 -19.03 -0.36 16.19
CA VAL A 25 -20.40 0.18 16.33
C VAL A 25 -20.43 1.48 17.16
N SER A 26 -19.53 1.58 18.15
CA SER A 26 -19.37 2.76 18.99
C SER A 26 -18.52 3.89 18.38
N ALA A 27 -17.99 3.70 17.17
CA ALA A 27 -17.16 4.72 16.56
C ALA A 27 -18.00 5.94 16.17
N GLN A 28 -17.66 7.09 16.75
CA GLN A 28 -18.28 8.35 16.36
C GLN A 28 -17.81 8.75 14.96
N SER A 29 -18.74 9.08 14.08
CA SER A 29 -18.44 9.55 12.74
C SER A 29 -17.73 10.90 12.77
N ASP A 30 -16.66 11.03 11.99
CA ASP A 30 -15.97 12.29 11.73
C ASP A 30 -15.59 12.35 10.24
N GLU A 31 -14.98 13.45 9.82
CA GLU A 31 -14.55 13.65 8.42
C GLU A 31 -13.57 12.56 7.95
N ARG A 32 -12.69 12.10 8.84
CA ARG A 32 -11.68 11.06 8.53
C ARG A 32 -12.35 9.72 8.23
N LEU A 33 -13.30 9.29 9.06
CA LEU A 33 -14.09 8.09 8.80
C LEU A 33 -14.95 8.23 7.55
N GLY A 34 -15.52 9.41 7.32
CA GLY A 34 -16.25 9.73 6.09
C GLY A 34 -15.40 9.54 4.83
N ALA A 35 -14.14 9.96 4.85
CA ALA A 35 -13.20 9.76 3.73
C ALA A 35 -12.93 8.27 3.47
N VAL A 36 -12.75 7.48 4.53
CA VAL A 36 -12.54 6.02 4.44
C VAL A 36 -13.76 5.32 3.84
N VAL A 37 -14.96 5.66 4.31
CA VAL A 37 -16.21 5.09 3.79
C VAL A 37 -16.43 5.43 2.32
N ARG A 38 -16.21 6.70 1.93
CA ARG A 38 -16.29 7.12 0.52
C ARG A 38 -15.29 6.35 -0.36
N ARG A 39 -14.05 6.18 0.12
CA ARG A 39 -13.03 5.42 -0.61
C ARG A 39 -13.41 3.94 -0.73
N ALA A 40 -13.91 3.34 0.34
CA ALA A 40 -14.40 1.96 0.32
C ALA A 40 -15.53 1.79 -0.71
N ALA A 41 -16.49 2.71 -0.75
CA ALA A 41 -17.59 2.67 -1.71
C ALA A 41 -17.10 2.75 -3.17
N LEU A 42 -16.12 3.62 -3.46
CA LEU A 42 -15.50 3.71 -4.79
C LEU A 42 -14.80 2.42 -5.22
N LEU A 43 -14.23 1.68 -4.26
CA LEU A 43 -13.53 0.42 -4.51
C LEU A 43 -14.45 -0.80 -4.46
N GLY A 44 -15.72 -0.64 -4.10
CA GLY A 44 -16.64 -1.75 -3.84
C GLY A 44 -16.26 -2.57 -2.59
N ALA A 45 -15.47 -2.00 -1.67
CA ALA A 45 -15.03 -2.67 -0.46
C ALA A 45 -16.14 -2.58 0.62
N PRO A 46 -16.52 -3.70 1.26
CA PRO A 46 -17.52 -3.68 2.31
C PRO A 46 -17.02 -2.96 3.58
N VAL A 47 -17.93 -2.24 4.23
CA VAL A 47 -17.73 -1.68 5.56
C VAL A 47 -18.44 -2.60 6.56
N LEU A 48 -17.68 -3.26 7.41
CA LEU A 48 -18.16 -4.23 8.35
C LEU A 48 -18.22 -3.63 9.76
N GLU A 49 -19.38 -3.66 10.37
CA GLU A 49 -19.52 -3.32 11.78
C GLU A 49 -18.91 -4.43 12.65
N THR A 50 -18.19 -4.05 13.68
CA THR A 50 -17.48 -4.98 14.55
C THR A 50 -17.45 -4.48 16.00
N THR A 51 -17.03 -5.31 16.91
CA THR A 51 -16.83 -4.93 18.31
C THR A 51 -15.42 -4.39 18.54
N LYS A 52 -15.23 -3.69 19.66
CA LYS A 52 -13.88 -3.27 20.06
C LYS A 52 -12.96 -4.46 20.31
N LEU A 53 -13.48 -5.54 20.90
CA LEU A 53 -12.72 -6.77 21.16
C LEU A 53 -12.23 -7.42 19.86
N ASP A 54 -13.08 -7.46 18.84
CA ASP A 54 -12.70 -8.02 17.55
C ASP A 54 -11.64 -7.14 16.86
N LEU A 55 -11.74 -5.81 17.00
CA LEU A 55 -10.71 -4.89 16.52
C LEU A 55 -9.39 -5.07 17.27
N ASP A 56 -9.42 -5.22 18.58
CA ASP A 56 -8.23 -5.49 19.39
C ASP A 56 -7.53 -6.78 18.90
N ALA A 57 -8.31 -7.84 18.65
CA ALA A 57 -7.78 -9.09 18.11
C ALA A 57 -7.23 -8.96 16.69
N LEU A 58 -7.94 -8.22 15.82
CA LEU A 58 -7.56 -8.02 14.42
C LEU A 58 -6.28 -7.18 14.27
N THR A 59 -6.03 -6.26 15.19
CA THR A 59 -4.94 -5.28 15.14
C THR A 59 -3.79 -5.59 16.11
N ASP A 60 -3.78 -6.78 16.72
CA ASP A 60 -2.81 -7.13 17.76
C ASP A 60 -2.78 -6.11 18.91
N SER A 61 -3.95 -5.67 19.33
CA SER A 61 -4.13 -4.65 20.38
C SER A 61 -3.47 -3.28 20.08
N ALA A 62 -3.20 -2.99 18.81
CA ALA A 62 -2.74 -1.66 18.42
C ALA A 62 -3.84 -0.61 18.63
N THR A 63 -3.45 0.66 18.75
CA THR A 63 -4.38 1.78 18.94
C THR A 63 -5.23 2.01 17.69
N HIS A 64 -6.33 1.25 17.55
CA HIS A 64 -7.20 1.28 16.36
C HIS A 64 -8.22 2.42 16.33
N GLN A 65 -8.52 3.05 17.47
CA GLN A 65 -9.48 4.17 17.57
C GLN A 65 -10.85 3.89 16.92
N GLY A 66 -11.28 2.63 16.95
CA GLY A 66 -12.56 2.17 16.40
C GLY A 66 -12.58 1.91 14.89
N VAL A 67 -11.42 1.91 14.19
CA VAL A 67 -11.37 1.65 12.76
C VAL A 67 -10.10 0.92 12.36
N ALA A 68 -10.26 -0.02 11.42
CA ALA A 68 -9.16 -0.69 10.73
C ALA A 68 -9.54 -0.94 9.26
N ILE A 69 -8.55 -1.02 8.40
CA ILE A 69 -8.71 -1.41 7.00
C ILE A 69 -7.83 -2.61 6.67
N GLU A 70 -8.33 -3.44 5.79
CA GLU A 70 -7.55 -4.50 5.18
C GLU A 70 -7.04 -4.04 3.83
N VAL A 71 -5.73 -4.17 3.64
CA VAL A 71 -5.03 -3.86 2.39
C VAL A 71 -4.63 -5.19 1.75
N PRO A 72 -4.86 -5.41 0.44
CA PRO A 72 -4.49 -6.66 -0.21
C PRO A 72 -2.98 -6.86 -0.22
N ALA A 73 -2.54 -8.10 -0.39
CA ALA A 73 -1.15 -8.39 -0.69
C ALA A 73 -0.75 -7.70 -2.01
N TYR A 74 0.48 -7.18 -2.05
CA TYR A 74 0.99 -6.56 -3.26
C TYR A 74 1.35 -7.63 -4.30
N GLU A 75 0.96 -7.41 -5.54
CA GLU A 75 1.30 -8.28 -6.66
C GLU A 75 2.63 -7.84 -7.28
N TYR A 76 3.68 -8.62 -7.02
CA TYR A 76 5.00 -8.37 -7.58
C TYR A 76 5.09 -8.88 -9.02
N THR A 77 5.90 -8.20 -9.83
CA THR A 77 6.27 -8.64 -11.17
C THR A 77 7.71 -9.18 -11.20
N THR A 78 8.22 -9.50 -12.37
CA THR A 78 9.62 -9.89 -12.56
C THR A 78 10.41 -8.80 -13.27
N ALA A 79 11.73 -8.78 -13.08
CA ALA A 79 12.61 -7.84 -13.79
C ALA A 79 12.50 -8.01 -15.31
N ARG A 80 12.27 -9.23 -15.78
CA ARG A 80 12.06 -9.53 -17.20
C ARG A 80 10.79 -8.87 -17.73
N ASP A 81 9.68 -9.00 -17.00
CA ASP A 81 8.41 -8.39 -17.40
C ASP A 81 8.51 -6.87 -17.46
N LEU A 82 9.28 -6.25 -16.55
CA LEU A 82 9.54 -4.81 -16.59
C LEU A 82 10.25 -4.40 -17.89
N LEU A 83 11.27 -5.15 -18.29
CA LEU A 83 12.01 -4.90 -19.54
C LEU A 83 11.13 -5.11 -20.78
N GLU A 84 10.35 -6.17 -20.81
CA GLU A 84 9.44 -6.47 -21.92
C GLU A 84 8.37 -5.38 -22.07
N ARG A 85 7.83 -4.91 -20.95
CA ARG A 85 6.84 -3.81 -20.93
C ARG A 85 7.42 -2.50 -21.48
N ALA A 86 8.60 -2.09 -21.04
CA ALA A 86 9.26 -0.88 -21.51
C ALA A 86 9.56 -0.95 -23.03
N ARG A 87 10.03 -2.10 -23.51
CA ARG A 87 10.27 -2.34 -24.93
C ARG A 87 8.98 -2.27 -25.75
N ALA A 88 7.89 -2.84 -25.25
CA ALA A 88 6.58 -2.77 -25.91
C ALA A 88 6.05 -1.33 -26.01
N LEU A 89 6.39 -0.46 -25.07
CA LEU A 89 6.08 0.98 -25.10
C LEU A 89 7.02 1.79 -26.00
N GLY A 90 8.06 1.16 -26.54
CA GLY A 90 8.96 1.78 -27.56
C GLY A 90 10.00 2.73 -27.01
N HIS A 91 10.32 2.66 -25.72
CA HIS A 91 11.36 3.50 -25.12
C HIS A 91 12.46 2.71 -24.41
N THR A 92 13.56 3.38 -24.10
CA THR A 92 14.66 2.78 -23.33
C THR A 92 14.21 2.55 -21.88
N PRO A 93 14.36 1.32 -21.33
CA PRO A 93 13.98 1.02 -19.97
C PRO A 93 14.74 1.85 -18.92
N LEU A 94 14.02 2.44 -17.97
CA LEU A 94 14.57 3.07 -16.79
C LEU A 94 14.12 2.25 -15.55
N LEU A 95 15.03 1.48 -14.99
CA LEU A 95 14.78 0.66 -13.82
C LEU A 95 15.61 1.13 -12.63
N VAL A 96 15.00 1.11 -11.45
CA VAL A 96 15.66 1.43 -10.18
C VAL A 96 15.85 0.14 -9.41
N ALA A 97 17.08 -0.26 -9.15
CA ALA A 97 17.39 -1.42 -8.32
C ALA A 97 17.84 -0.98 -6.92
N LEU A 98 17.23 -1.57 -5.90
CA LEU A 98 17.55 -1.29 -4.50
C LEU A 98 18.24 -2.50 -3.88
N ASP A 99 19.17 -2.27 -2.98
CA ASP A 99 19.79 -3.30 -2.17
C ASP A 99 19.64 -2.97 -0.69
N GLN A 100 19.18 -3.95 0.10
CA GLN A 100 19.05 -3.88 1.55
C GLN A 100 18.24 -2.69 2.11
N VAL A 101 17.22 -2.23 1.40
CA VAL A 101 16.29 -1.22 1.92
C VAL A 101 15.26 -1.92 2.81
N THR A 102 15.38 -1.74 4.11
CA THR A 102 14.56 -2.41 5.14
C THR A 102 13.48 -1.53 5.73
N ASP A 103 13.59 -0.21 5.59
CA ASP A 103 12.59 0.74 6.08
C ASP A 103 11.50 0.97 5.03
N PRO A 104 10.21 0.71 5.36
CA PRO A 104 9.10 0.95 4.45
C PRO A 104 8.94 2.42 4.03
N HIS A 105 9.33 3.37 4.86
CA HIS A 105 9.32 4.80 4.50
C HIS A 105 10.30 5.10 3.36
N ASN A 106 11.49 4.51 3.40
CA ASN A 106 12.50 4.67 2.35
C ASN A 106 12.02 4.04 1.02
N LEU A 107 11.47 2.83 1.06
CA LEU A 107 10.92 2.21 -0.14
C LEU A 107 9.77 3.04 -0.73
N GLY A 108 8.86 3.54 0.10
CA GLY A 108 7.77 4.41 -0.34
C GLY A 108 8.27 5.71 -0.98
N ALA A 109 9.30 6.33 -0.41
CA ALA A 109 9.92 7.55 -0.96
C ALA A 109 10.60 7.29 -2.31
N VAL A 110 11.30 6.15 -2.45
CA VAL A 110 11.90 5.75 -3.73
C VAL A 110 10.83 5.51 -4.79
N LEU A 111 9.75 4.79 -4.48
CA LEU A 111 8.64 4.57 -5.42
C LEU A 111 8.01 5.88 -5.88
N ARG A 112 7.81 6.82 -4.95
CA ARG A 112 7.29 8.15 -5.28
C ARG A 112 8.21 8.89 -6.25
N SER A 113 9.52 8.88 -5.99
CA SER A 113 10.52 9.50 -6.87
C SER A 113 10.60 8.80 -8.22
N ALA A 114 10.64 7.46 -8.23
CA ALA A 114 10.64 6.66 -9.45
C ALA A 114 9.42 6.97 -10.33
N GLY A 115 8.24 7.10 -9.74
CA GLY A 115 7.03 7.51 -10.45
C GLY A 115 7.11 8.92 -11.03
N ALA A 116 7.70 9.87 -10.30
CA ALA A 116 7.87 11.25 -10.76
C ALA A 116 8.87 11.35 -11.92
N PHE A 117 9.91 10.52 -11.95
CA PHE A 117 10.91 10.48 -13.03
C PHE A 117 10.54 9.52 -14.17
N GLY A 118 9.39 8.89 -14.14
CA GLY A 118 8.92 8.01 -15.21
C GLY A 118 9.67 6.68 -15.28
N ALA A 119 10.16 6.15 -14.15
CA ALA A 119 10.77 4.84 -14.14
C ALA A 119 9.75 3.74 -14.45
N ASP A 120 10.18 2.72 -15.19
CA ASP A 120 9.36 1.58 -15.59
C ASP A 120 9.12 0.58 -14.47
N GLY A 121 9.94 0.62 -13.43
CA GLY A 121 9.78 -0.21 -12.26
C GLY A 121 10.93 -0.10 -11.27
N VAL A 122 10.68 -0.65 -10.08
CA VAL A 122 11.65 -0.77 -9.01
C VAL A 122 11.92 -2.25 -8.75
N ILE A 123 13.17 -2.63 -8.58
CA ILE A 123 13.59 -3.99 -8.31
C ILE A 123 14.11 -4.06 -6.88
N ILE A 124 13.58 -4.98 -6.08
CA ILE A 124 14.01 -5.25 -4.71
C ILE A 124 14.49 -6.70 -4.58
N PRO A 125 15.45 -7.00 -3.70
CA PRO A 125 15.84 -8.37 -3.42
C PRO A 125 14.75 -9.11 -2.62
N GLU A 126 14.64 -10.41 -2.81
CA GLU A 126 13.72 -11.28 -2.07
C GLU A 126 14.00 -11.29 -0.57
N ARG A 127 15.26 -11.14 -0.20
CA ARG A 127 15.71 -11.16 1.20
C ARG A 127 16.38 -9.85 1.59
N ARG A 128 16.32 -9.51 2.88
CA ARG A 128 16.92 -8.29 3.46
C ARG A 128 16.38 -7.00 2.83
N SER A 129 15.12 -7.04 2.42
CA SER A 129 14.40 -5.88 1.93
C SER A 129 12.99 -5.87 2.50
N VAL A 130 12.44 -4.70 2.70
CA VAL A 130 11.02 -4.55 3.02
C VAL A 130 10.20 -4.74 1.75
N GLY A 131 9.07 -5.43 1.87
CA GLY A 131 8.08 -5.53 0.79
C GLY A 131 7.13 -4.33 0.77
N VAL A 132 6.28 -4.30 -0.25
CA VAL A 132 5.23 -3.28 -0.38
C VAL A 132 4.08 -3.59 0.57
N ASN A 133 4.08 -2.94 1.71
CA ASN A 133 3.04 -3.01 2.75
C ASN A 133 2.17 -1.74 2.78
N ALA A 134 1.24 -1.65 3.73
CA ALA A 134 0.36 -0.49 3.88
C ALA A 134 1.13 0.83 4.08
N THR A 135 2.25 0.81 4.80
CA THR A 135 3.11 1.99 5.00
C THR A 135 3.74 2.44 3.68
N VAL A 136 4.26 1.50 2.88
CA VAL A 136 4.82 1.81 1.55
C VAL A 136 3.76 2.40 0.62
N TRP A 137 2.55 1.83 0.61
CA TRP A 137 1.42 2.38 -0.13
C TRP A 137 1.15 3.84 0.25
N LYS A 138 1.07 4.11 1.55
CA LYS A 138 0.81 5.45 2.07
C LYS A 138 1.91 6.44 1.70
N VAL A 139 3.17 6.11 1.99
CA VAL A 139 4.32 7.00 1.78
C VAL A 139 4.59 7.26 0.30
N SER A 140 4.32 6.28 -0.55
CA SER A 140 4.48 6.44 -2.00
C SER A 140 3.47 7.38 -2.64
N ALA A 141 2.47 7.86 -1.90
CA ALA A 141 1.41 8.74 -2.39
C ALA A 141 0.72 8.21 -3.66
N GLY A 142 0.43 6.91 -3.68
CA GLY A 142 -0.20 6.20 -4.80
C GLY A 142 0.76 5.77 -5.90
N ALA A 143 2.06 6.08 -5.82
CA ALA A 143 3.04 5.64 -6.83
C ALA A 143 3.17 4.11 -6.89
N ALA A 144 2.97 3.41 -5.76
CA ALA A 144 2.97 1.94 -5.73
C ALA A 144 1.91 1.30 -6.65
N ALA A 145 0.85 2.01 -7.00
CA ALA A 145 -0.14 1.56 -7.98
C ALA A 145 0.32 1.70 -9.44
N ARG A 146 1.26 2.60 -9.70
CA ARG A 146 1.70 2.97 -11.06
C ARG A 146 3.08 2.45 -11.40
N VAL A 147 3.98 2.38 -10.43
CA VAL A 147 5.35 1.90 -10.59
C VAL A 147 5.40 0.46 -10.11
N PRO A 148 5.45 -0.51 -11.01
CA PRO A 148 5.49 -1.92 -10.61
C PRO A 148 6.79 -2.25 -9.88
N VAL A 149 6.69 -3.14 -8.89
CA VAL A 149 7.83 -3.63 -8.13
C VAL A 149 8.10 -5.07 -8.50
N ALA A 150 9.33 -5.35 -8.90
CA ALA A 150 9.82 -6.69 -9.17
C ALA A 150 10.65 -7.21 -7.99
N VAL A 151 10.54 -8.49 -7.72
CA VAL A 151 11.38 -9.19 -6.75
C VAL A 151 12.43 -9.99 -7.49
N LEU A 152 13.69 -9.77 -7.12
CA LEU A 152 14.81 -10.53 -7.65
C LEU A 152 15.16 -11.67 -6.69
N ALA A 153 14.81 -12.89 -7.10
CA ALA A 153 15.27 -14.08 -6.40
C ALA A 153 16.79 -14.26 -6.64
N ARG A 154 17.53 -14.55 -5.57
CA ARG A 154 18.93 -15.00 -5.73
C ARG A 154 18.92 -16.42 -6.27
N SER A 155 19.52 -16.61 -7.40
CA SER A 155 19.92 -17.95 -7.91
C SER A 155 20.97 -18.59 -6.99
#